data_0f4283306965aa88108c979fce14a818
#
_entry.id   0f4283306965aa88108c979fce14a818
#
_cell.length_a   1.000
_cell.length_b   1.000
_cell.length_c   1.000
_cell.angle_alpha   90.00
_cell.angle_beta   90.00
_cell.angle_gamma   90.00
#
_symmetry.space_group_name_H-M   'P 1'
#
loop_
_entity.id
_entity.type
_entity.pdbx_description
1 polymer ?
#
loop_
_entity_poly.entity_id
_entity_poly.type
_entity_poly.pdbx_seq_one_letter_code
_entity_poly.pdbx_strand_id
1 'polypeptide(L)'
;MNCFYCGYEIDREEYCPICGANLREYRRVRARGQQLYNEGLRRAQNREISSAIENLETALHCDKGLTDARNLLGLCYYEIGETVLALNEWVISKNLQPEGNRVDLYLDQIQKSRSALDKITNTMHKFNQAVRYCKEGNRDLARIQLKRVMEMNPHMVKAYQLFALCQIADGNYEEAARALKVARRIDASDPVTVRYSKETREGLKKAAQLHRGSRRRLPRASILGSDEIPLEDRRSVLDYFDGVRGSFLNILVGIITGILISVFLIYPAVRAHNNSTAADALVSANQQKEASDTSISSLQKQVESLQSQLSNYTGKADAVTSYENLIEAKRKLAANDQAGAYQAFSSVNRDLLGDTGKADYDELNNKLADFKKKSAYTAGNTAYS
;
A
#
# COMPACT_ATOMS: atom_id res chain seq x y z
N MET A 1 -7.77 27.98 19.81
CA MET A 1 -7.50 27.50 18.43
C MET A 1 -6.87 28.63 17.63
N ASN A 2 -6.08 28.33 16.58
CA ASN A 2 -5.41 29.38 15.83
C ASN A 2 -6.25 29.82 14.62
N CYS A 3 -6.26 31.11 14.32
CA CYS A 3 -6.85 31.67 13.12
C CYS A 3 -6.12 31.12 11.89
N PHE A 4 -6.84 30.58 10.92
CA PHE A 4 -6.22 29.99 9.73
C PHE A 4 -5.66 31.04 8.74
N TYR A 5 -6.02 32.31 8.89
CA TYR A 5 -5.48 33.41 8.07
C TYR A 5 -4.20 34.04 8.65
N CYS A 6 -4.17 34.32 9.97
CA CYS A 6 -3.08 35.07 10.59
C CYS A 6 -2.35 34.33 11.73
N GLY A 7 -2.78 33.11 12.07
CA GLY A 7 -2.14 32.30 13.13
C GLY A 7 -2.47 32.75 14.57
N TYR A 8 -3.18 33.86 14.77
CA TYR A 8 -3.52 34.36 16.10
C TYR A 8 -4.36 33.34 16.88
N GLU A 9 -4.03 33.16 18.15
CA GLU A 9 -4.76 32.23 19.02
C GLU A 9 -6.11 32.82 19.40
N ILE A 10 -7.19 32.08 19.14
CA ILE A 10 -8.58 32.51 19.29
C ILE A 10 -9.28 31.59 20.28
N ASP A 11 -10.07 32.14 21.18
CA ASP A 11 -10.89 31.33 22.10
C ASP A 11 -12.31 31.17 21.57
N ARG A 12 -13.16 32.20 21.75
CA ARG A 12 -14.60 32.11 21.42
C ARG A 12 -15.13 33.19 20.48
N GLU A 13 -14.28 34.09 20.00
CA GLU A 13 -14.69 35.22 19.18
C GLU A 13 -15.27 34.76 17.84
N GLU A 14 -16.33 35.42 17.35
CA GLU A 14 -16.93 35.16 16.04
C GLU A 14 -16.03 35.67 14.88
N TYR A 15 -15.22 36.68 15.16
CA TYR A 15 -14.28 37.30 14.23
C TYR A 15 -12.89 37.32 14.84
N CYS A 16 -11.87 37.11 14.01
CA CYS A 16 -10.49 37.24 14.47
C CYS A 16 -10.17 38.69 14.83
N PRO A 17 -9.70 38.98 16.07
CA PRO A 17 -9.44 40.38 16.49
C PRO A 17 -8.30 41.03 15.73
N ILE A 18 -7.41 40.25 15.10
CA ILE A 18 -6.24 40.75 14.36
C ILE A 18 -6.55 40.96 12.88
N CYS A 19 -7.17 39.98 12.17
CA CYS A 19 -7.37 40.06 10.73
C CYS A 19 -8.84 40.23 10.32
N GLY A 20 -9.79 40.27 11.25
CA GLY A 20 -11.22 40.45 10.99
C GLY A 20 -11.91 39.24 10.34
N ALA A 21 -11.21 38.10 10.16
CA ALA A 21 -11.77 36.93 9.49
C ALA A 21 -12.98 36.38 10.26
N ASN A 22 -14.03 36.02 9.51
CA ASN A 22 -15.21 35.36 10.09
C ASN A 22 -14.89 33.90 10.43
N LEU A 23 -14.97 33.57 11.71
CA LEU A 23 -14.60 32.27 12.25
C LEU A 23 -15.79 31.31 12.44
N ARG A 24 -17.01 31.82 12.30
CA ARG A 24 -18.23 31.04 12.52
C ARG A 24 -18.34 29.85 11.55
N GLU A 25 -18.14 30.09 10.26
CA GLU A 25 -18.20 29.03 9.24
C GLU A 25 -17.01 28.06 9.40
N TYR A 26 -15.82 28.57 9.70
CA TYR A 26 -14.66 27.75 9.98
C TYR A 26 -14.89 26.79 11.16
N ARG A 27 -15.48 27.27 12.26
CA ARG A 27 -15.84 26.41 13.40
C ARG A 27 -16.88 25.35 13.03
N ARG A 28 -17.87 25.70 12.20
CA ARG A 28 -18.86 24.74 11.71
C ARG A 28 -18.21 23.63 10.90
N VAL A 29 -17.31 23.97 9.99
CA VAL A 29 -16.58 23.00 9.16
C VAL A 29 -15.71 22.10 10.05
N ARG A 30 -14.98 22.65 11.01
CA ARG A 30 -14.19 21.85 11.97
C ARG A 30 -15.07 20.93 12.82
N ALA A 31 -16.19 21.43 13.33
CA ALA A 31 -17.14 20.63 14.10
C ALA A 31 -17.68 19.47 13.25
N ARG A 32 -17.95 19.72 11.96
CA ARG A 32 -18.33 18.65 11.01
C ARG A 32 -17.23 17.64 10.82
N GLY A 33 -15.97 18.06 10.67
CA GLY A 33 -14.82 17.18 10.62
C GLY A 33 -14.72 16.26 11.84
N GLN A 34 -14.91 16.83 13.06
CA GLN A 34 -14.91 16.06 14.30
C GLN A 34 -16.07 15.04 14.37
N GLN A 35 -17.27 15.40 13.90
CA GLN A 35 -18.40 14.48 13.83
C GLN A 35 -18.11 13.30 12.88
N LEU A 36 -17.52 13.58 11.70
CA LEU A 36 -17.13 12.56 10.73
C LEU A 36 -16.03 11.64 11.25
N TYR A 37 -15.07 12.19 12.00
CA TYR A 37 -14.07 11.38 12.70
C TYR A 37 -14.72 10.41 13.69
N ASN A 38 -15.63 10.89 14.54
CA ASN A 38 -16.34 10.05 15.51
C ASN A 38 -17.17 8.95 14.81
N GLU A 39 -17.84 9.29 13.71
CA GLU A 39 -18.56 8.30 12.90
C GLU A 39 -17.62 7.30 12.26
N GLY A 40 -16.47 7.75 11.72
CA GLY A 40 -15.42 6.89 11.19
C GLY A 40 -14.88 5.92 12.24
N LEU A 41 -14.63 6.41 13.46
CA LEU A 41 -14.20 5.58 14.59
C LEU A 41 -15.24 4.49 14.92
N ARG A 42 -16.51 4.85 15.01
CA ARG A 42 -17.60 3.90 15.26
C ARG A 42 -17.69 2.84 14.17
N ARG A 43 -17.57 3.22 12.90
CA ARG A 43 -17.58 2.28 11.76
C ARG A 43 -16.37 1.34 11.79
N ALA A 44 -15.17 1.86 12.08
CA ALA A 44 -13.97 1.05 12.21
C ALA A 44 -14.11 -0.01 13.32
N GLN A 45 -14.72 0.34 14.47
CA GLN A 45 -15.02 -0.59 15.55
C GLN A 45 -15.97 -1.71 15.13
N ASN A 46 -16.90 -1.41 14.22
CA ASN A 46 -17.83 -2.39 13.65
C ASN A 46 -17.27 -3.19 12.48
N ARG A 47 -15.98 -3.05 12.17
CA ARG A 47 -15.34 -3.67 11.01
C ARG A 47 -15.89 -3.19 9.65
N GLU A 48 -16.51 -2.03 9.60
CA GLU A 48 -16.94 -1.33 8.38
C GLU A 48 -15.80 -0.43 7.89
N ILE A 49 -14.65 -1.04 7.54
CA ILE A 49 -13.39 -0.32 7.35
C ILE A 49 -13.44 0.61 6.14
N SER A 50 -13.98 0.16 5.00
CA SER A 50 -14.12 1.03 3.81
C SER A 50 -15.02 2.24 4.09
N SER A 51 -16.12 2.04 4.80
CA SER A 51 -17.00 3.16 5.19
C SER A 51 -16.36 4.08 6.23
N ALA A 52 -15.50 3.54 7.10
CA ALA A 52 -14.71 4.35 8.04
C ALA A 52 -13.69 5.22 7.29
N ILE A 53 -12.98 4.66 6.31
CA ILE A 53 -12.01 5.37 5.45
C ILE A 53 -12.71 6.56 4.76
N GLU A 54 -13.86 6.37 4.13
CA GLU A 54 -14.62 7.41 3.45
C GLU A 54 -14.98 8.57 4.39
N ASN A 55 -15.43 8.26 5.61
CA ASN A 55 -15.75 9.28 6.62
C ASN A 55 -14.49 10.01 7.09
N LEU A 56 -13.38 9.31 7.30
CA LEU A 56 -12.12 9.89 7.77
C LEU A 56 -11.46 10.77 6.71
N GLU A 57 -11.49 10.36 5.45
CA GLU A 57 -11.04 11.19 4.33
C GLU A 57 -11.88 12.47 4.24
N THR A 58 -13.22 12.36 4.37
CA THR A 58 -14.11 13.53 4.40
C THR A 58 -13.83 14.41 5.61
N ALA A 59 -13.54 13.85 6.79
CA ALA A 59 -13.14 14.59 7.98
C ALA A 59 -11.86 15.40 7.75
N LEU A 60 -10.87 14.80 7.06
CA LEU A 60 -9.61 15.45 6.70
C LEU A 60 -9.77 16.51 5.61
N HIS A 61 -10.78 16.40 4.75
CA HIS A 61 -11.18 17.50 3.86
C HIS A 61 -11.73 18.72 4.63
N CYS A 62 -12.44 18.47 5.74
CA CYS A 62 -12.93 19.55 6.61
C CYS A 62 -11.81 20.17 7.45
N ASP A 63 -10.91 19.36 7.99
CA ASP A 63 -9.77 19.81 8.82
C ASP A 63 -8.54 18.94 8.56
N LYS A 64 -7.62 19.45 7.74
CA LYS A 64 -6.37 18.76 7.39
C LYS A 64 -5.42 18.56 8.59
N GLY A 65 -5.58 19.36 9.63
CA GLY A 65 -4.78 19.29 10.86
C GLY A 65 -5.31 18.29 11.89
N LEU A 66 -6.39 17.54 11.60
CA LEU A 66 -6.95 16.56 12.52
C LEU A 66 -6.08 15.28 12.56
N THR A 67 -5.02 15.32 13.37
CA THR A 67 -4.03 14.23 13.49
C THR A 67 -4.65 12.92 13.97
N ASP A 68 -5.64 12.97 14.87
CA ASP A 68 -6.36 11.77 15.31
C ASP A 68 -7.10 11.06 14.16
N ALA A 69 -7.70 11.83 13.23
CA ALA A 69 -8.34 11.25 12.04
C ALA A 69 -7.31 10.63 11.10
N ARG A 70 -6.14 11.25 10.92
CA ARG A 70 -5.05 10.65 10.13
C ARG A 70 -4.51 9.37 10.76
N ASN A 71 -4.32 9.37 12.07
CA ASN A 71 -3.86 8.19 12.80
C ASN A 71 -4.83 7.01 12.63
N LEU A 72 -6.12 7.30 12.76
CA LEU A 72 -7.16 6.29 12.57
C LEU A 72 -7.30 5.87 11.11
N LEU A 73 -7.17 6.79 10.14
CA LEU A 73 -7.17 6.47 8.72
C LEU A 73 -6.01 5.53 8.37
N GLY A 74 -4.82 5.81 8.88
CA GLY A 74 -3.67 4.93 8.73
C GLY A 74 -3.92 3.53 9.33
N LEU A 75 -4.56 3.44 10.52
CA LEU A 75 -4.96 2.15 11.10
C LEU A 75 -5.96 1.41 10.21
N CYS A 76 -6.95 2.11 9.65
CA CYS A 76 -7.93 1.52 8.73
C CYS A 76 -7.24 0.97 7.48
N TYR A 77 -6.33 1.71 6.87
CA TYR A 77 -5.53 1.22 5.75
C TYR A 77 -4.66 0.00 6.12
N TYR A 78 -4.05 0.01 7.30
CA TYR A 78 -3.26 -1.11 7.78
C TYR A 78 -4.11 -2.37 7.98
N GLU A 79 -5.33 -2.25 8.54
CA GLU A 79 -6.27 -3.35 8.75
C GLU A 79 -6.72 -4.02 7.45
N ILE A 80 -6.85 -3.29 6.35
CA ILE A 80 -7.18 -3.87 5.03
C ILE A 80 -5.95 -4.28 4.20
N GLY A 81 -4.75 -4.21 4.81
CA GLY A 81 -3.48 -4.61 4.20
C GLY A 81 -2.86 -3.59 3.25
N GLU A 82 -3.36 -2.35 3.21
CA GLU A 82 -2.81 -1.24 2.43
C GLU A 82 -1.69 -0.52 3.20
N THR A 83 -0.63 -1.26 3.54
CA THR A 83 0.42 -0.81 4.47
C THR A 83 1.14 0.45 3.99
N VAL A 84 1.30 0.64 2.68
CA VAL A 84 1.95 1.84 2.12
C VAL A 84 1.10 3.08 2.36
N LEU A 85 -0.23 2.98 2.18
CA LEU A 85 -1.15 4.08 2.46
C LEU A 85 -1.18 4.40 3.96
N ALA A 86 -1.16 3.36 4.82
CA ALA A 86 -1.08 3.53 6.26
C ALA A 86 0.17 4.32 6.68
N LEU A 87 1.34 3.91 6.18
CA LEU A 87 2.62 4.59 6.45
C LEU A 87 2.59 6.05 5.99
N ASN A 88 2.00 6.32 4.83
CA ASN A 88 1.90 7.68 4.29
C ASN A 88 1.09 8.60 5.23
N GLU A 89 -0.08 8.15 5.67
CA GLU A 89 -0.91 8.92 6.61
C GLU A 89 -0.21 9.12 7.97
N TRP A 90 0.49 8.12 8.47
CA TRP A 90 1.23 8.21 9.73
C TRP A 90 2.43 9.15 9.65
N VAL A 91 3.18 9.16 8.55
CA VAL A 91 4.28 10.11 8.32
C VAL A 91 3.76 11.54 8.25
N ILE A 92 2.64 11.78 7.54
CA ILE A 92 2.01 13.10 7.49
C ILE A 92 1.55 13.52 8.90
N SER A 93 0.91 12.61 9.66
CA SER A 93 0.48 12.89 11.03
C SER A 93 1.64 13.26 11.94
N LYS A 94 2.77 12.52 11.85
CA LYS A 94 3.99 12.81 12.61
C LYS A 94 4.58 14.19 12.30
N ASN A 95 4.57 14.58 11.03
CA ASN A 95 5.04 15.91 10.61
C ASN A 95 4.12 17.04 11.11
N LEU A 96 2.79 16.80 11.18
CA LEU A 96 1.84 17.79 11.71
C LEU A 96 1.91 17.93 13.23
N GLN A 97 2.18 16.83 13.94
CA GLN A 97 2.30 16.80 15.40
C GLN A 97 3.54 15.96 15.77
N PRO A 98 4.72 16.61 15.86
CA PRO A 98 5.99 15.91 16.13
C PRO A 98 6.07 15.30 17.53
N GLU A 99 5.40 15.89 18.55
CA GLU A 99 5.46 15.45 19.93
C GLU A 99 4.10 15.01 20.44
N GLY A 100 4.08 14.00 21.33
CA GLY A 100 2.86 13.47 21.95
C GLY A 100 1.88 12.80 20.98
N ASN A 101 2.34 12.40 19.78
CA ASN A 101 1.51 11.76 18.78
C ASN A 101 1.56 10.23 18.97
N ARG A 102 0.38 9.60 19.02
CA ARG A 102 0.26 8.14 19.13
C ARG A 102 0.84 7.38 17.94
N VAL A 103 1.06 8.05 16.83
CA VAL A 103 1.63 7.45 15.62
C VAL A 103 3.03 6.89 15.83
N ASP A 104 3.77 7.41 16.80
CA ASP A 104 5.12 6.91 17.13
C ASP A 104 5.11 5.43 17.47
N LEU A 105 4.08 4.96 18.18
CA LEU A 105 3.91 3.54 18.51
C LEU A 105 3.74 2.66 17.26
N TYR A 106 3.01 3.14 16.25
CA TYR A 106 2.75 2.39 15.01
C TYR A 106 3.97 2.39 14.09
N LEU A 107 4.65 3.53 13.95
CA LEU A 107 5.87 3.65 13.15
C LEU A 107 7.01 2.81 13.76
N ASP A 108 7.21 2.88 15.07
CA ASP A 108 8.20 2.08 15.78
C ASP A 108 7.99 0.57 15.61
N GLN A 109 6.73 0.12 15.65
CA GLN A 109 6.40 -1.29 15.47
C GLN A 109 6.79 -1.80 14.09
N ILE A 110 6.66 -0.98 13.06
CA ILE A 110 7.04 -1.34 11.68
C ILE A 110 8.56 -1.17 11.48
N GLN A 111 9.18 -0.12 12.01
CA GLN A 111 10.60 0.17 11.82
C GLN A 111 11.53 -0.78 12.58
N LYS A 112 11.12 -1.29 13.73
CA LYS A 112 11.92 -2.25 14.54
C LYS A 112 12.28 -3.53 13.80
N SER A 113 11.58 -3.84 12.71
CA SER A 113 11.87 -5.01 11.89
C SER A 113 12.25 -4.60 10.47
N ARG A 114 13.56 -4.56 10.18
CA ARG A 114 14.05 -4.37 8.80
C ARG A 114 13.42 -5.37 7.83
N SER A 115 13.15 -6.58 8.31
CA SER A 115 12.45 -7.62 7.56
C SER A 115 10.97 -7.27 7.26
N ALA A 116 10.34 -6.36 8.02
CA ALA A 116 8.96 -5.96 7.77
C ALA A 116 8.84 -5.11 6.50
N LEU A 117 9.75 -4.16 6.27
CA LEU A 117 9.78 -3.34 5.05
C LEU A 117 10.05 -4.20 3.81
N ASP A 118 11.01 -5.13 3.90
CA ASP A 118 11.30 -6.08 2.82
C ASP A 118 10.08 -6.96 2.53
N LYS A 119 9.38 -7.42 3.57
CA LYS A 119 8.16 -8.20 3.44
C LYS A 119 7.04 -7.39 2.76
N ILE A 120 6.86 -6.12 3.12
CA ILE A 120 5.87 -5.22 2.50
C ILE A 120 6.19 -5.07 1.01
N THR A 121 7.43 -4.71 0.67
CA THR A 121 7.89 -4.52 -0.71
C THR A 121 7.70 -5.79 -1.54
N ASN A 122 8.10 -6.94 -1.01
CA ASN A 122 7.95 -8.23 -1.69
C ASN A 122 6.48 -8.61 -1.88
N THR A 123 5.61 -8.34 -0.89
CA THR A 123 4.17 -8.56 -0.98
C THR A 123 3.57 -7.73 -2.12
N MET A 124 3.90 -6.44 -2.18
CA MET A 124 3.42 -5.54 -3.24
C MET A 124 3.91 -5.97 -4.63
N HIS A 125 5.18 -6.36 -4.73
CA HIS A 125 5.75 -6.86 -5.99
C HIS A 125 4.99 -8.11 -6.49
N LYS A 126 4.76 -9.10 -5.60
CA LYS A 126 4.01 -10.32 -5.94
C LYS A 126 2.55 -10.02 -6.29
N PHE A 127 1.90 -9.10 -5.59
CA PHE A 127 0.54 -8.67 -5.92
C PHE A 127 0.48 -8.02 -7.31
N ASN A 128 1.39 -7.10 -7.61
CA ASN A 128 1.47 -6.47 -8.92
C ASN A 128 1.76 -7.48 -10.05
N GLN A 129 2.58 -8.50 -9.77
CA GLN A 129 2.83 -9.61 -10.69
C GLN A 129 1.54 -10.41 -10.94
N ALA A 130 0.78 -10.72 -9.88
CA ALA A 130 -0.51 -11.40 -10.02
C ALA A 130 -1.52 -10.59 -10.86
N VAL A 131 -1.57 -9.26 -10.67
CA VAL A 131 -2.40 -8.37 -11.49
C VAL A 131 -2.00 -8.43 -12.96
N ARG A 132 -0.70 -8.47 -13.28
CA ARG A 132 -0.22 -8.64 -14.66
C ARG A 132 -0.67 -9.96 -15.24
N TYR A 133 -0.48 -11.07 -14.53
CA TYR A 133 -0.94 -12.39 -14.97
C TYR A 133 -2.45 -12.43 -15.22
N CYS A 134 -3.25 -11.75 -14.40
CA CYS A 134 -4.69 -11.64 -14.66
C CYS A 134 -4.98 -10.88 -15.96
N LYS A 135 -4.27 -9.79 -16.25
CA LYS A 135 -4.42 -9.00 -17.49
C LYS A 135 -4.02 -9.80 -18.73
N GLU A 136 -3.02 -10.67 -18.60
CA GLU A 136 -2.53 -11.57 -19.65
C GLU A 136 -3.40 -12.82 -19.84
N GLY A 137 -4.44 -13.01 -19.01
CA GLY A 137 -5.28 -14.20 -19.03
C GLY A 137 -4.70 -15.41 -18.31
N ASN A 138 -3.50 -15.32 -17.75
CA ASN A 138 -2.79 -16.40 -17.04
C ASN A 138 -3.31 -16.57 -15.60
N ARG A 139 -4.60 -16.94 -15.45
CA ARG A 139 -5.28 -17.02 -14.15
C ARG A 139 -4.65 -18.02 -13.18
N ASP A 140 -4.06 -19.12 -13.68
CA ASP A 140 -3.39 -20.11 -12.82
C ASP A 140 -2.17 -19.52 -12.13
N LEU A 141 -1.31 -18.83 -12.89
CA LEU A 141 -0.13 -18.15 -12.33
C LEU A 141 -0.55 -17.02 -11.37
N ALA A 142 -1.58 -16.28 -11.70
CA ALA A 142 -2.14 -15.27 -10.82
C ALA A 142 -2.58 -15.86 -9.48
N ARG A 143 -3.31 -16.98 -9.49
CA ARG A 143 -3.76 -17.67 -8.26
C ARG A 143 -2.60 -18.13 -7.39
N ILE A 144 -1.52 -18.66 -8.00
CA ILE A 144 -0.31 -19.09 -7.26
C ILE A 144 0.32 -17.88 -6.55
N GLN A 145 0.49 -16.75 -7.24
CA GLN A 145 1.06 -15.55 -6.64
C GLN A 145 0.15 -14.97 -5.56
N LEU A 146 -1.17 -14.93 -5.79
CA LEU A 146 -2.13 -14.43 -4.83
C LEU A 146 -2.17 -15.25 -3.53
N LYS A 147 -2.05 -16.59 -3.61
CA LYS A 147 -1.91 -17.43 -2.42
C LYS A 147 -0.69 -17.02 -1.60
N ARG A 148 0.47 -16.81 -2.23
CA ARG A 148 1.68 -16.32 -1.56
C ARG A 148 1.50 -14.93 -0.94
N VAL A 149 0.79 -14.03 -1.65
CA VAL A 149 0.47 -12.70 -1.12
C VAL A 149 -0.40 -12.81 0.14
N MET A 150 -1.44 -13.65 0.13
CA MET A 150 -2.32 -13.87 1.28
C MET A 150 -1.59 -14.51 2.48
N GLU A 151 -0.57 -15.36 2.24
CA GLU A 151 0.30 -15.89 3.28
C GLU A 151 1.22 -14.82 3.88
N MET A 152 1.75 -13.92 3.05
CA MET A 152 2.64 -12.84 3.48
C MET A 152 1.89 -11.71 4.18
N ASN A 153 0.71 -11.36 3.69
CA ASN A 153 -0.18 -10.34 4.26
C ASN A 153 -1.62 -10.87 4.31
N PRO A 154 -2.02 -11.53 5.39
CA PRO A 154 -3.35 -12.09 5.56
C PRO A 154 -4.48 -11.04 5.61
N HIS A 155 -4.15 -9.76 5.83
CA HIS A 155 -5.11 -8.66 5.88
C HIS A 155 -5.37 -8.00 4.52
N MET A 156 -4.62 -8.37 3.47
CA MET A 156 -4.73 -7.71 2.16
C MET A 156 -6.05 -8.09 1.45
N VAL A 157 -7.10 -7.31 1.69
CA VAL A 157 -8.46 -7.53 1.12
C VAL A 157 -8.42 -7.63 -0.40
N LYS A 158 -7.66 -6.77 -1.08
CA LYS A 158 -7.51 -6.78 -2.55
C LYS A 158 -6.97 -8.11 -3.09
N ALA A 159 -6.12 -8.81 -2.33
CA ALA A 159 -5.62 -10.12 -2.76
C ALA A 159 -6.71 -11.18 -2.77
N TYR A 160 -7.57 -11.21 -1.73
CA TYR A 160 -8.73 -12.11 -1.68
C TYR A 160 -9.76 -11.80 -2.76
N GLN A 161 -10.01 -10.52 -3.04
CA GLN A 161 -10.92 -10.09 -4.10
C GLN A 161 -10.45 -10.55 -5.49
N LEU A 162 -9.17 -10.30 -5.80
CA LEU A 162 -8.60 -10.69 -7.09
C LEU A 162 -8.53 -12.22 -7.24
N PHE A 163 -8.19 -12.94 -6.16
CA PHE A 163 -8.24 -14.40 -6.13
C PHE A 163 -9.66 -14.92 -6.39
N ALA A 164 -10.65 -14.35 -5.70
CA ALA A 164 -12.06 -14.71 -5.90
C ALA A 164 -12.52 -14.42 -7.32
N LEU A 165 -12.13 -13.29 -7.92
CA LEU A 165 -12.45 -12.95 -9.30
C LEU A 165 -11.88 -13.99 -10.29
N CYS A 166 -10.63 -14.43 -10.10
CA CYS A 166 -10.05 -15.51 -10.91
C CYS A 166 -10.84 -16.82 -10.76
N GLN A 167 -11.26 -17.15 -9.54
CA GLN A 167 -12.05 -18.36 -9.28
C GLN A 167 -13.46 -18.28 -9.87
N ILE A 168 -14.11 -17.13 -9.81
CA ILE A 168 -15.43 -16.90 -10.44
C ILE A 168 -15.32 -17.09 -11.96
N ALA A 169 -14.26 -16.53 -12.58
CA ALA A 169 -14.05 -16.64 -14.02
C ALA A 169 -13.80 -18.09 -14.48
N ASP A 170 -13.30 -18.95 -13.60
CA ASP A 170 -13.10 -20.38 -13.86
C ASP A 170 -14.28 -21.27 -13.39
N GLY A 171 -15.35 -20.64 -12.88
CA GLY A 171 -16.53 -21.35 -12.37
C GLY A 171 -16.36 -22.00 -10.99
N ASN A 172 -15.24 -21.77 -10.31
CA ASN A 172 -14.92 -22.33 -8.99
C ASN A 172 -15.54 -21.51 -7.86
N TYR A 173 -16.86 -21.40 -7.85
CA TYR A 173 -17.61 -20.53 -6.94
C TYR A 173 -17.44 -20.86 -5.46
N GLU A 174 -17.16 -22.12 -5.10
CA GLU A 174 -16.93 -22.50 -3.69
C GLU A 174 -15.62 -21.91 -3.14
N GLU A 175 -14.54 -21.94 -3.92
CA GLU A 175 -13.26 -21.33 -3.52
C GLU A 175 -13.36 -19.81 -3.48
N ALA A 176 -14.05 -19.21 -4.45
CA ALA A 176 -14.35 -17.79 -4.44
C ALA A 176 -15.12 -17.38 -3.17
N ALA A 177 -16.14 -18.15 -2.78
CA ALA A 177 -16.92 -17.90 -1.56
C ALA A 177 -16.05 -17.97 -0.29
N ARG A 178 -15.11 -18.93 -0.22
CA ARG A 178 -14.18 -19.04 0.92
C ARG A 178 -13.28 -17.82 1.03
N ALA A 179 -12.69 -17.37 -0.07
CA ALA A 179 -11.83 -16.19 -0.10
C ALA A 179 -12.61 -14.92 0.28
N LEU A 180 -13.79 -14.70 -0.30
CA LEU A 180 -14.63 -13.54 0.00
C LEU A 180 -15.15 -13.52 1.44
N LYS A 181 -15.35 -14.71 2.06
CA LYS A 181 -15.70 -14.80 3.48
C LYS A 181 -14.56 -14.26 4.37
N VAL A 182 -13.30 -14.49 4.00
CA VAL A 182 -12.14 -13.92 4.72
C VAL A 182 -12.11 -12.40 4.52
N ALA A 183 -12.22 -11.92 3.28
CA ALA A 183 -12.27 -10.50 2.97
C ALA A 183 -13.34 -9.76 3.78
N ARG A 184 -14.56 -10.32 3.87
CA ARG A 184 -15.68 -9.76 4.65
C ARG A 184 -15.48 -9.75 6.15
N ARG A 185 -14.61 -10.62 6.69
CA ARG A 185 -14.25 -10.59 8.12
C ARG A 185 -13.29 -9.43 8.43
N ILE A 186 -12.46 -9.07 7.45
CA ILE A 186 -11.53 -7.94 7.57
C ILE A 186 -12.32 -6.64 7.40
N ASP A 187 -13.09 -6.53 6.31
CA ASP A 187 -13.93 -5.38 5.99
C ASP A 187 -15.35 -5.82 5.57
N ALA A 188 -16.33 -5.52 6.41
CA ALA A 188 -17.72 -5.88 6.18
C ALA A 188 -18.41 -4.95 5.16
N SER A 189 -17.93 -3.73 4.98
CA SER A 189 -18.55 -2.68 4.17
C SER A 189 -17.96 -2.52 2.77
N ASP A 190 -16.90 -3.27 2.43
CA ASP A 190 -16.27 -3.13 1.12
C ASP A 190 -17.20 -3.47 -0.05
N PRO A 191 -17.51 -2.51 -0.95
CA PRO A 191 -18.50 -2.69 -2.00
C PRO A 191 -18.09 -3.74 -3.04
N VAL A 192 -16.80 -3.91 -3.29
CA VAL A 192 -16.29 -4.91 -4.25
C VAL A 192 -16.47 -6.31 -3.72
N THR A 193 -16.13 -6.53 -2.44
CA THR A 193 -16.35 -7.83 -1.76
C THR A 193 -17.82 -8.18 -1.69
N VAL A 194 -18.71 -7.22 -1.42
CA VAL A 194 -20.16 -7.42 -1.40
C VAL A 194 -20.67 -7.83 -2.79
N ARG A 195 -20.25 -7.12 -3.84
CA ARG A 195 -20.62 -7.41 -5.23
C ARG A 195 -20.17 -8.81 -5.64
N TYR A 196 -18.91 -9.18 -5.45
CA TYR A 196 -18.40 -10.50 -5.81
C TYR A 196 -19.03 -11.61 -4.97
N SER A 197 -19.38 -11.35 -3.70
CA SER A 197 -20.12 -12.31 -2.86
C SER A 197 -21.52 -12.58 -3.39
N LYS A 198 -22.20 -11.58 -3.93
CA LYS A 198 -23.52 -11.73 -4.59
C LYS A 198 -23.39 -12.57 -5.85
N GLU A 199 -22.46 -12.24 -6.73
CA GLU A 199 -22.19 -12.97 -7.97
C GLU A 199 -21.84 -14.44 -7.71
N THR A 200 -20.95 -14.69 -6.75
CA THR A 200 -20.56 -16.05 -6.33
C THR A 200 -21.76 -16.85 -5.85
N ARG A 201 -22.65 -16.24 -5.06
CA ARG A 201 -23.88 -16.89 -4.56
C ARG A 201 -24.85 -17.26 -5.70
N GLU A 202 -24.98 -16.39 -6.68
CA GLU A 202 -25.78 -16.65 -7.87
C GLU A 202 -25.20 -17.79 -8.71
N GLY A 203 -23.87 -17.82 -8.89
CA GLY A 203 -23.17 -18.91 -9.55
C GLY A 203 -23.38 -20.27 -8.87
N LEU A 204 -23.25 -20.33 -7.54
CA LEU A 204 -23.51 -21.52 -6.74
C LEU A 204 -24.94 -22.02 -6.89
N LYS A 205 -25.93 -21.10 -6.91
CA LYS A 205 -27.35 -21.47 -7.13
C LYS A 205 -27.58 -22.09 -8.51
N LYS A 206 -26.99 -21.48 -9.56
CA LYS A 206 -27.08 -22.01 -10.94
C LYS A 206 -26.45 -23.38 -11.06
N ALA A 207 -25.25 -23.58 -10.49
CA ALA A 207 -24.57 -24.87 -10.48
C ALA A 207 -25.39 -25.93 -9.75
N ALA A 208 -25.99 -25.63 -8.60
CA ALA A 208 -26.85 -26.54 -7.85
C ALA A 208 -28.15 -26.93 -8.62
N GLN A 209 -28.71 -25.99 -9.39
CA GLN A 209 -29.89 -26.24 -10.23
C GLN A 209 -29.57 -27.19 -11.38
N LEU A 210 -28.40 -27.04 -12.04
CA LEU A 210 -27.95 -27.93 -13.11
C LEU A 210 -27.76 -29.36 -12.60
N HIS A 211 -27.17 -29.54 -11.42
CA HIS A 211 -26.99 -30.86 -10.79
C HIS A 211 -28.32 -31.49 -10.37
N ARG A 212 -29.34 -30.72 -9.96
CA ARG A 212 -30.67 -31.22 -9.65
C ARG A 212 -31.43 -31.64 -10.92
N GLY A 213 -31.26 -30.89 -12.02
CA GLY A 213 -31.86 -31.21 -13.32
C GLY A 213 -31.30 -32.52 -13.89
N SER A 214 -30.02 -32.78 -13.72
CA SER A 214 -29.39 -34.04 -14.17
C SER A 214 -29.85 -35.27 -13.39
N ARG A 215 -30.11 -35.14 -12.07
CA ARG A 215 -30.64 -36.23 -11.25
C ARG A 215 -32.10 -36.55 -11.50
N ARG A 216 -32.89 -35.66 -12.11
CA ARG A 216 -34.31 -35.90 -12.44
C ARG A 216 -34.55 -36.60 -13.76
N ARG A 217 -33.52 -36.87 -14.57
CA ARG A 217 -33.60 -37.53 -15.87
C ARG A 217 -33.18 -39.01 -15.88
N LEU A 218 -33.12 -39.67 -14.73
CA LEU A 218 -33.19 -41.12 -14.75
C LEU A 218 -34.60 -41.53 -15.05
N PRO A 219 -34.88 -42.25 -16.15
CA PRO A 219 -36.22 -42.76 -16.42
C PRO A 219 -36.59 -43.69 -15.26
N ARG A 220 -37.68 -43.34 -14.57
CA ARG A 220 -38.33 -44.26 -13.65
C ARG A 220 -38.87 -45.35 -14.53
N ALA A 221 -38.08 -46.43 -14.70
CA ALA A 221 -38.59 -47.64 -15.30
C ALA A 221 -39.84 -48.06 -14.51
N SER A 222 -40.96 -48.01 -15.18
CA SER A 222 -42.22 -48.52 -14.71
C SER A 222 -42.07 -50.02 -14.47
N ILE A 223 -41.90 -50.40 -13.21
CA ILE A 223 -42.08 -51.79 -12.78
C ILE A 223 -43.54 -51.92 -12.44
N LEU A 224 -44.32 -52.29 -13.45
CA LEU A 224 -45.61 -52.91 -13.32
C LEU A 224 -45.51 -54.26 -14.06
N GLY A 225 -45.42 -55.33 -13.33
CA GLY A 225 -45.38 -56.70 -13.82
C GLY A 225 -45.04 -57.62 -12.66
N SER A 226 -46.03 -58.02 -11.93
CA SER A 226 -46.03 -59.24 -11.09
C SER A 226 -45.57 -60.39 -11.94
N ASP A 227 -44.56 -61.18 -11.44
CA ASP A 227 -44.62 -62.61 -11.39
C ASP A 227 -43.31 -63.17 -10.81
N GLU A 228 -43.46 -63.93 -9.77
CA GLU A 228 -42.71 -65.06 -9.22
C GLU A 228 -41.17 -65.06 -9.34
N ILE A 229 -40.50 -64.93 -8.20
CA ILE A 229 -39.12 -65.21 -7.98
C ILE A 229 -38.91 -66.67 -7.75
N PRO A 230 -38.16 -67.41 -8.60
CA PRO A 230 -37.59 -68.69 -8.19
C PRO A 230 -36.30 -68.39 -7.33
N LEU A 231 -36.35 -68.87 -6.12
CA LEU A 231 -35.20 -69.01 -5.24
C LEU A 231 -34.36 -70.20 -5.79
N GLU A 232 -33.27 -69.89 -6.47
CA GLU A 232 -32.11 -70.80 -6.57
C GLU A 232 -30.96 -70.07 -7.26
N ASP A 233 -29.95 -69.81 -6.61
CA ASP A 233 -28.55 -70.23 -6.71
C ASP A 233 -27.63 -69.23 -6.02
N ARG A 234 -27.31 -69.52 -4.78
CA ARG A 234 -26.17 -68.90 -4.11
C ARG A 234 -24.90 -69.46 -4.72
N ARG A 235 -24.45 -68.93 -5.86
CA ARG A 235 -23.06 -69.12 -6.27
C ARG A 235 -22.17 -68.17 -5.44
N SER A 236 -21.28 -68.79 -4.71
CA SER A 236 -20.33 -68.09 -3.85
C SER A 236 -19.43 -67.21 -4.67
N VAL A 237 -19.11 -66.03 -4.13
CA VAL A 237 -18.15 -65.03 -4.70
C VAL A 237 -16.80 -65.67 -5.03
N LEU A 238 -16.51 -66.91 -4.58
CA LEU A 238 -15.26 -67.67 -4.80
C LEU A 238 -15.19 -68.30 -6.20
N ASP A 239 -16.28 -68.60 -6.87
CA ASP A 239 -16.26 -69.15 -8.24
C ASP A 239 -15.93 -68.10 -9.32
N TYR A 240 -15.92 -66.81 -8.99
CA TYR A 240 -15.50 -65.75 -9.90
C TYR A 240 -13.99 -65.68 -10.05
N PHE A 241 -13.22 -66.27 -9.11
CA PHE A 241 -11.75 -66.18 -9.11
C PHE A 241 -11.04 -67.28 -9.91
N ASP A 242 -11.71 -68.38 -10.29
CA ASP A 242 -11.06 -69.45 -11.04
C ASP A 242 -10.99 -69.21 -12.57
N GLY A 243 -11.78 -68.27 -13.10
CA GLY A 243 -11.73 -67.86 -14.51
C GLY A 243 -10.63 -66.82 -14.83
N VAL A 244 -9.93 -66.30 -13.80
CA VAL A 244 -9.09 -65.08 -13.94
C VAL A 244 -7.60 -65.40 -14.03
N ARG A 245 -7.15 -66.67 -13.86
CA ARG A 245 -5.73 -67.02 -13.90
C ARG A 245 -5.05 -66.71 -15.25
N GLY A 246 -5.77 -66.73 -16.35
CA GLY A 246 -5.26 -66.33 -17.66
C GLY A 246 -5.22 -64.84 -17.91
N SER A 247 -6.12 -64.09 -17.24
CA SER A 247 -6.23 -62.62 -17.41
C SER A 247 -5.18 -61.84 -16.62
N PHE A 248 -4.75 -62.35 -15.46
CA PHE A 248 -3.68 -61.68 -14.68
C PHE A 248 -2.34 -61.61 -15.40
N LEU A 249 -1.98 -62.65 -16.15
CA LEU A 249 -0.74 -62.69 -16.92
C LEU A 249 -0.79 -61.66 -18.05
N ASN A 250 -1.91 -61.49 -18.72
CA ASN A 250 -2.11 -60.46 -19.75
C ASN A 250 -2.10 -59.02 -19.19
N ILE A 251 -2.69 -58.82 -18.01
CA ILE A 251 -2.67 -57.54 -17.30
C ILE A 251 -1.22 -57.21 -16.85
N LEU A 252 -0.48 -58.18 -16.32
CA LEU A 252 0.90 -57.99 -15.88
C LEU A 252 1.83 -57.72 -17.06
N VAL A 253 1.66 -58.40 -18.20
CA VAL A 253 2.37 -58.10 -19.46
C VAL A 253 2.00 -56.68 -19.96
N GLY A 254 0.72 -56.30 -19.89
CA GLY A 254 0.28 -54.95 -20.27
C GLY A 254 0.86 -53.85 -19.38
N ILE A 255 0.98 -54.10 -18.08
CA ILE A 255 1.62 -53.15 -17.13
C ILE A 255 3.12 -53.04 -17.40
N ILE A 256 3.83 -54.17 -17.64
CA ILE A 256 5.27 -54.18 -17.95
C ILE A 256 5.54 -53.44 -19.27
N THR A 257 4.75 -53.74 -20.32
CA THR A 257 4.90 -53.04 -21.60
C THR A 257 4.53 -51.56 -21.49
N GLY A 258 3.53 -51.19 -20.72
CA GLY A 258 3.18 -49.81 -20.43
C GLY A 258 4.28 -49.03 -19.69
N ILE A 259 4.93 -49.66 -18.71
CA ILE A 259 6.08 -49.10 -18.01
C ILE A 259 7.27 -48.94 -18.97
N LEU A 260 7.56 -49.94 -19.83
CA LEU A 260 8.63 -49.85 -20.83
C LEU A 260 8.38 -48.70 -21.82
N ILE A 261 7.18 -48.57 -22.33
CA ILE A 261 6.81 -47.46 -23.23
C ILE A 261 6.94 -46.11 -22.49
N SER A 262 6.51 -46.03 -21.24
CA SER A 262 6.62 -44.81 -20.42
C SER A 262 8.09 -44.43 -20.19
N VAL A 263 8.95 -45.38 -19.83
CA VAL A 263 10.36 -45.13 -19.54
C VAL A 263 11.18 -44.83 -20.80
N PHE A 264 10.93 -45.50 -21.94
CA PHE A 264 11.75 -45.33 -23.13
C PHE A 264 11.23 -44.29 -24.12
N LEU A 265 9.92 -44.01 -24.16
CA LEU A 265 9.35 -43.06 -25.10
C LEU A 265 8.85 -41.76 -24.42
N ILE A 266 8.13 -41.88 -23.29
CA ILE A 266 7.51 -40.69 -22.63
C ILE A 266 8.52 -39.98 -21.74
N TYR A 267 9.30 -40.73 -20.94
CA TYR A 267 10.28 -40.11 -20.02
C TYR A 267 11.35 -39.25 -20.72
N PRO A 268 12.03 -39.69 -21.80
CA PRO A 268 12.97 -38.83 -22.51
C PRO A 268 12.28 -37.67 -23.22
N ALA A 269 11.06 -37.82 -23.75
CA ALA A 269 10.30 -36.73 -24.37
C ALA A 269 9.90 -35.67 -23.35
N VAL A 270 9.44 -36.06 -22.16
CA VAL A 270 9.10 -35.13 -21.05
C VAL A 270 10.37 -34.45 -20.51
N ARG A 271 11.49 -35.18 -20.42
CA ARG A 271 12.76 -34.61 -19.97
C ARG A 271 13.35 -33.62 -20.98
N ALA A 272 13.23 -33.88 -22.28
CA ALA A 272 13.63 -32.95 -23.33
C ALA A 272 12.74 -31.68 -23.31
N HIS A 273 11.43 -31.83 -23.11
CA HIS A 273 10.50 -30.71 -23.00
C HIS A 273 10.75 -29.89 -21.73
N ASN A 274 11.00 -30.52 -20.58
CA ASN A 274 11.31 -29.80 -19.34
C ASN A 274 12.66 -29.06 -19.40
N ASN A 275 13.64 -29.59 -20.16
CA ASN A 275 14.93 -28.92 -20.35
C ASN A 275 14.80 -27.69 -21.27
N SER A 276 13.94 -27.73 -22.30
CA SER A 276 13.67 -26.57 -23.16
C SER A 276 12.92 -25.50 -22.41
N THR A 277 11.90 -25.86 -21.61
CA THR A 277 11.15 -24.91 -20.77
C THR A 277 12.02 -24.29 -19.66
N ALA A 278 12.99 -25.03 -19.11
CA ALA A 278 13.95 -24.49 -18.16
C ALA A 278 14.95 -23.53 -18.82
N ALA A 279 15.40 -23.80 -20.04
CA ALA A 279 16.25 -22.90 -20.81
C ALA A 279 15.49 -21.62 -21.21
N ASP A 280 14.25 -21.75 -21.67
CA ASP A 280 13.40 -20.60 -21.99
C ASP A 280 13.06 -19.76 -20.75
N ALA A 281 12.86 -20.40 -19.60
CA ALA A 281 12.67 -19.71 -18.33
C ALA A 281 13.93 -18.95 -17.87
N LEU A 282 15.13 -19.49 -18.10
CA LEU A 282 16.41 -18.82 -17.83
C LEU A 282 16.63 -17.62 -18.75
N VAL A 283 16.32 -17.74 -20.03
CA VAL A 283 16.41 -16.64 -21.00
C VAL A 283 15.43 -15.54 -20.64
N SER A 284 14.18 -15.88 -20.32
CA SER A 284 13.18 -14.90 -19.90
C SER A 284 13.53 -14.23 -18.57
N ALA A 285 14.11 -14.98 -17.61
CA ALA A 285 14.59 -14.42 -16.34
C ALA A 285 15.76 -13.46 -16.53
N ASN A 286 16.71 -13.75 -17.45
CA ASN A 286 17.80 -12.85 -17.80
C ASN A 286 17.31 -11.58 -18.51
N GLN A 287 16.38 -11.69 -19.45
CA GLN A 287 15.75 -10.52 -20.09
C GLN A 287 14.99 -9.65 -19.08
N GLN A 288 14.33 -10.28 -18.10
CA GLN A 288 13.63 -9.57 -17.03
C GLN A 288 14.62 -8.88 -16.07
N LYS A 289 15.78 -9.48 -15.84
CA LYS A 289 16.86 -8.88 -15.05
C LYS A 289 17.45 -7.66 -15.79
N GLU A 290 17.75 -7.75 -17.07
CA GLU A 290 18.22 -6.62 -17.87
C GLU A 290 17.21 -5.47 -17.92
N ALA A 291 15.90 -5.77 -18.06
CA ALA A 291 14.84 -4.77 -18.01
C ALA A 291 14.73 -4.12 -16.62
N SER A 292 14.97 -4.89 -15.54
CA SER A 292 15.02 -4.34 -14.18
C SER A 292 16.24 -3.45 -13.96
N ASP A 293 17.41 -3.86 -14.45
CA ASP A 293 18.66 -3.11 -14.32
C ASP A 293 18.61 -1.80 -15.11
N THR A 294 17.97 -1.79 -16.29
CA THR A 294 17.70 -0.55 -17.03
C THR A 294 16.72 0.37 -16.31
N SER A 295 15.69 -0.20 -15.68
CA SER A 295 14.73 0.58 -14.87
C SER A 295 15.40 1.18 -13.62
N ILE A 296 16.26 0.42 -12.94
CA ILE A 296 17.04 0.90 -11.79
C ILE A 296 17.96 2.05 -12.23
N SER A 297 18.66 1.91 -13.35
CA SER A 297 19.55 2.95 -13.87
C SER A 297 18.78 4.23 -14.25
N SER A 298 17.57 4.10 -14.80
CA SER A 298 16.72 5.25 -15.11
C SER A 298 16.22 5.96 -13.85
N LEU A 299 15.83 5.19 -12.82
CA LEU A 299 15.43 5.74 -11.52
C LEU A 299 16.59 6.43 -10.79
N GLN A 300 17.80 5.86 -10.88
CA GLN A 300 18.99 6.50 -10.31
C GLN A 300 19.26 7.87 -10.96
N LYS A 301 19.16 7.96 -12.29
CA LYS A 301 19.28 9.27 -13.00
C LYS A 301 18.18 10.26 -12.59
N GLN A 302 16.95 9.78 -12.35
CA GLN A 302 15.88 10.64 -11.84
C GLN A 302 16.17 11.14 -10.42
N VAL A 303 16.69 10.27 -9.55
CA VAL A 303 17.10 10.66 -8.18
C VAL A 303 18.22 11.71 -8.22
N GLU A 304 19.25 11.52 -9.04
CA GLU A 304 20.34 12.50 -9.22
C GLU A 304 19.80 13.83 -9.75
N SER A 305 18.89 13.79 -10.73
CA SER A 305 18.22 15.00 -11.25
C SER A 305 17.42 15.74 -10.18
N LEU A 306 16.64 15.00 -9.37
CA LEU A 306 15.85 15.57 -8.28
C LEU A 306 16.74 16.12 -7.16
N GLN A 307 17.86 15.46 -6.85
CA GLN A 307 18.85 15.97 -5.88
C GLN A 307 19.51 17.26 -6.37
N SER A 308 19.83 17.33 -7.68
CA SER A 308 20.35 18.56 -8.28
C SER A 308 19.33 19.71 -8.24
N GLN A 309 18.04 19.40 -8.52
CA GLN A 309 16.95 20.40 -8.40
C GLN A 309 16.79 20.84 -6.93
N LEU A 310 16.84 19.92 -5.97
CA LEU A 310 16.73 20.25 -4.54
C LEU A 310 17.88 21.13 -4.07
N SER A 311 19.12 20.85 -4.51
CA SER A 311 20.28 21.71 -4.18
C SER A 311 20.14 23.12 -4.75
N ASN A 312 19.54 23.27 -5.95
CA ASN A 312 19.24 24.57 -6.53
C ASN A 312 18.13 25.32 -5.75
N TYR A 313 17.15 24.61 -5.18
CA TYR A 313 16.12 25.23 -4.34
C TYR A 313 16.66 25.62 -2.94
N THR A 314 17.49 24.79 -2.32
CA THR A 314 18.14 25.14 -1.04
C THR A 314 19.07 26.32 -1.19
N GLY A 315 19.90 26.36 -2.25
CA GLY A 315 20.74 27.52 -2.55
C GLY A 315 19.96 28.82 -2.77
N LYS A 316 18.74 28.74 -3.36
CA LYS A 316 17.85 29.91 -3.49
C LYS A 316 17.26 30.34 -2.14
N ALA A 317 16.89 29.40 -1.28
CA ALA A 317 16.39 29.71 0.06
C ALA A 317 17.46 30.39 0.92
N ASP A 318 18.70 29.92 0.85
CA ASP A 318 19.84 30.52 1.54
C ASP A 318 20.14 31.94 1.01
N ALA A 319 19.98 32.15 -0.29
CA ALA A 319 20.09 33.48 -0.88
C ALA A 319 19.00 34.45 -0.38
N VAL A 320 17.74 33.99 -0.32
CA VAL A 320 16.62 34.78 0.24
C VAL A 320 16.89 35.16 1.67
N THR A 321 17.31 34.21 2.51
CA THR A 321 17.67 34.46 3.92
C THR A 321 18.82 35.47 4.04
N SER A 322 19.81 35.40 3.15
CA SER A 322 20.93 36.40 3.12
C SER A 322 20.43 37.79 2.74
N TYR A 323 19.49 37.91 1.81
CA TYR A 323 18.88 39.23 1.49
C TYR A 323 18.02 39.77 2.62
N GLU A 324 17.24 38.92 3.31
CA GLU A 324 16.44 39.31 4.46
C GLU A 324 17.31 39.84 5.61
N ASN A 325 18.39 39.15 5.92
CA ASN A 325 19.39 39.58 6.93
C ASN A 325 20.06 40.90 6.53
N LEU A 326 20.34 41.10 5.24
CA LEU A 326 20.93 42.37 4.73
C LEU A 326 19.95 43.54 4.89
N ILE A 327 18.66 43.32 4.58
CA ILE A 327 17.59 44.32 4.73
C ILE A 327 17.41 44.66 6.24
N GLU A 328 17.36 43.63 7.09
CA GLU A 328 17.22 43.83 8.53
C GLU A 328 18.41 44.58 9.13
N ALA A 329 19.63 44.29 8.68
CA ALA A 329 20.82 45.04 9.11
C ALA A 329 20.76 46.53 8.70
N LYS A 330 20.29 46.82 7.46
CA LYS A 330 20.05 48.20 7.01
C LYS A 330 18.99 48.91 7.85
N ARG A 331 17.87 48.22 8.14
CA ARG A 331 16.77 48.76 8.95
C ARG A 331 17.24 49.12 10.37
N LYS A 332 17.97 48.24 11.03
CA LYS A 332 18.50 48.45 12.38
C LYS A 332 19.53 49.57 12.43
N LEU A 333 20.38 49.66 11.41
CA LEU A 333 21.36 50.75 11.31
C LEU A 333 20.64 52.12 11.13
N ALA A 334 19.58 52.18 10.34
CA ALA A 334 18.77 53.39 10.19
C ALA A 334 18.03 53.77 11.49
N ALA A 335 17.70 52.81 12.35
CA ALA A 335 17.12 53.01 13.66
C ALA A 335 18.20 53.32 14.76
N ASN A 336 19.47 53.50 14.37
CA ASN A 336 20.59 53.77 15.24
C ASN A 336 20.97 52.61 16.19
N ASP A 337 20.45 51.39 15.93
CA ASP A 337 20.81 50.15 16.61
C ASP A 337 22.02 49.49 15.95
N GLN A 338 23.22 49.94 16.27
CA GLN A 338 24.48 49.46 15.69
C GLN A 338 24.76 47.99 16.09
N ALA A 339 24.37 47.57 17.32
CA ALA A 339 24.63 46.23 17.82
C ALA A 339 23.73 45.21 17.09
N GLY A 340 22.45 45.49 17.01
CA GLY A 340 21.51 44.64 16.29
C GLY A 340 21.75 44.64 14.79
N ALA A 341 22.19 45.73 14.19
CA ALA A 341 22.60 45.81 12.80
C ALA A 341 23.81 44.89 12.51
N TYR A 342 24.81 44.91 13.39
CA TYR A 342 25.98 44.04 13.26
C TYR A 342 25.64 42.55 13.39
N GLN A 343 24.77 42.21 14.33
CA GLN A 343 24.32 40.83 14.52
C GLN A 343 23.61 40.29 13.27
N ALA A 344 22.67 41.06 12.70
CA ALA A 344 21.99 40.67 11.45
C ALA A 344 22.98 40.58 10.28
N PHE A 345 23.91 41.54 10.18
CA PHE A 345 24.93 41.59 9.14
C PHE A 345 25.89 40.39 9.18
N SER A 346 26.24 39.90 10.38
CA SER A 346 27.13 38.74 10.54
C SER A 346 26.58 37.44 9.97
N SER A 347 25.26 37.36 9.78
CA SER A 347 24.57 36.21 9.22
C SER A 347 24.35 36.30 7.71
N VAL A 348 24.86 37.37 7.05
CA VAL A 348 24.73 37.55 5.59
C VAL A 348 25.86 36.84 4.87
N ASN A 349 25.52 35.95 3.93
CA ASN A 349 26.49 35.34 3.03
C ASN A 349 26.61 36.15 1.75
N ARG A 350 27.75 36.88 1.58
CA ARG A 350 28.01 37.76 0.44
C ARG A 350 27.96 37.04 -0.90
N ASP A 351 28.42 35.78 -0.96
CA ASP A 351 28.55 35.02 -2.20
C ASP A 351 27.21 34.61 -2.80
N LEU A 352 26.15 34.59 -1.98
CA LEU A 352 24.78 34.30 -2.38
C LEU A 352 24.03 35.55 -2.88
N LEU A 353 24.60 36.75 -2.77
CA LEU A 353 24.01 38.01 -3.20
C LEU A 353 24.31 38.28 -4.68
N GLY A 354 23.36 38.86 -5.41
CA GLY A 354 23.60 39.42 -6.73
C GLY A 354 24.38 40.73 -6.67
N ASP A 355 24.77 41.31 -7.80
CA ASP A 355 25.66 42.46 -7.89
C ASP A 355 25.18 43.68 -7.08
N THR A 356 23.90 43.99 -7.09
CA THR A 356 23.31 45.06 -6.26
C THR A 356 23.41 44.72 -4.75
N GLY A 357 23.13 43.47 -4.37
CA GLY A 357 23.22 43.01 -2.99
C GLY A 357 24.67 43.02 -2.47
N LYS A 358 25.65 42.71 -3.31
CA LYS A 358 27.09 42.79 -2.98
C LYS A 358 27.53 44.24 -2.73
N ALA A 359 27.06 45.18 -3.56
CA ALA A 359 27.32 46.59 -3.38
C ALA A 359 26.75 47.10 -2.03
N ASP A 360 25.51 46.70 -1.74
CA ASP A 360 24.85 47.02 -0.47
C ASP A 360 25.56 46.40 0.74
N TYR A 361 26.05 45.19 0.61
CA TYR A 361 26.87 44.52 1.63
C TYR A 361 28.14 45.26 1.90
N ASP A 362 28.88 45.66 0.86
CA ASP A 362 30.15 46.35 0.98
C ASP A 362 29.94 47.76 1.59
N GLU A 363 28.86 48.47 1.26
CA GLU A 363 28.50 49.74 1.89
C GLU A 363 28.21 49.57 3.40
N LEU A 364 27.43 48.55 3.77
CA LEU A 364 27.12 48.27 5.18
C LEU A 364 28.34 47.83 5.98
N ASN A 365 29.21 47.02 5.38
CA ASN A 365 30.47 46.60 5.99
C ASN A 365 31.38 47.81 6.33
N ASN A 366 31.42 48.78 5.43
CA ASN A 366 32.18 50.02 5.70
C ASN A 366 31.53 50.85 6.82
N LYS A 367 30.22 50.99 6.85
CA LYS A 367 29.51 51.73 7.90
C LYS A 367 29.58 51.06 9.29
N LEU A 368 29.71 49.75 9.34
CA LEU A 368 29.85 48.96 10.58
C LEU A 368 31.30 48.70 10.97
N ALA A 369 32.28 49.13 10.18
CA ALA A 369 33.70 48.87 10.40
C ALA A 369 34.24 49.34 11.77
N ASP A 370 33.80 50.50 12.22
CA ASP A 370 34.22 51.03 13.52
C ASP A 370 33.57 50.31 14.70
N PHE A 371 32.29 49.87 14.54
CA PHE A 371 31.60 49.06 15.54
C PHE A 371 32.24 47.66 15.63
N LYS A 372 32.61 47.08 14.50
CA LYS A 372 33.34 45.80 14.41
C LYS A 372 34.67 45.82 15.14
N LYS A 373 35.45 46.90 14.99
CA LYS A 373 36.71 47.09 15.72
C LYS A 373 36.49 47.21 17.22
N LYS A 374 35.47 47.99 17.66
CA LYS A 374 35.11 48.12 19.07
C LYS A 374 34.62 46.83 19.71
N SER A 375 33.78 46.07 19.03
CA SER A 375 33.27 44.80 19.54
C SER A 375 34.35 43.73 19.63
N ALA A 376 35.28 43.67 18.67
CA ALA A 376 36.46 42.77 18.71
C ALA A 376 37.41 43.11 19.87
N TYR A 377 37.60 44.39 20.15
CA TYR A 377 38.45 44.87 21.28
C TYR A 377 37.82 44.51 22.64
N THR A 378 36.49 44.69 22.80
CA THR A 378 35.78 44.29 24.01
C THR A 378 35.77 42.77 24.22
N ALA A 379 35.58 41.97 23.17
CA ALA A 379 35.65 40.50 23.25
C ALA A 379 37.06 40.00 23.59
N GLY A 380 38.10 40.66 23.07
CA GLY A 380 39.51 40.37 23.44
C GLY A 380 39.83 40.65 24.91
N ASN A 381 39.33 41.75 25.45
CA ASN A 381 39.55 42.09 26.87
C ASN A 381 38.80 41.19 27.86
N THR A 382 37.64 40.68 27.51
CA THR A 382 36.89 39.71 28.34
C THR A 382 37.49 38.30 28.31
N ALA A 383 38.34 37.98 27.35
CA ALA A 383 39.04 36.68 27.29
C ALA A 383 40.35 36.68 28.11
N TYR A 384 40.81 37.84 28.58
CA TYR A 384 42.04 38.02 29.41
C TYR A 384 41.75 38.43 30.86
N SER A 385 40.50 38.62 31.24
CA SER A 385 40.05 38.81 32.62
C SER A 385 39.40 37.52 33.17
#